data_1a3e4fef39ee139ebd4bca7b3422bbf2
#
_entry.id   1a3e4fef39ee139ebd4bca7b3422bbf2
#
_cell.length_a   1.000
_cell.length_b   1.000
_cell.length_c   1.000
_cell.angle_alpha   90.00
_cell.angle_beta   90.00
_cell.angle_gamma   90.00
#
_symmetry.space_group_name_H-M   'P 1'
#
loop_
_entity.id
_entity.type
_entity.pdbx_description
1 polymer ?
#
loop_
_entity_poly.entity_id
_entity_poly.type
_entity_poly.pdbx_seq_one_letter_code
_entity_poly.pdbx_strand_id
1 'polypeptide(L)'
;DEHLRTIEAGLQVSIAHRHEQFRIDGARKSAERALTVLQALYELADRPIRTETVQLMLAGDGEPLAEDAGGAHRLVTRRGDLKARTPNQSVYLEHIAQHDITFGIGPAGTGKTYLAVACAVDALERQSVQRIVLTRPAVEAGERLGFLPGDLTQKVDPYLRPLYDALYDLMGFDRVAKAFERAQLEIAPLAFMRGRTLNHAFVILDEAQNTTPEQMKMFLTRIGFGS
;
A
#
# COMPACT_ATOMS: atom_id res chain seq x y z
N ASP A 1 -24.39 6.63 -11.81
CA ASP A 1 -23.81 7.59 -12.78
C ASP A 1 -22.40 8.06 -12.40
N GLU A 2 -22.05 8.21 -11.11
CA GLU A 2 -20.71 8.64 -10.68
C GLU A 2 -19.64 7.60 -11.00
N HIS A 3 -19.91 6.33 -10.73
CA HIS A 3 -18.99 5.23 -11.01
C HIS A 3 -18.70 5.07 -12.50
N LEU A 4 -19.71 5.25 -13.37
CA LEU A 4 -19.51 5.21 -14.82
C LEU A 4 -18.56 6.31 -15.28
N ARG A 5 -18.71 7.55 -14.77
CA ARG A 5 -17.80 8.66 -15.07
C ARG A 5 -16.37 8.38 -14.60
N THR A 6 -16.22 7.75 -13.45
CA THR A 6 -14.88 7.35 -12.94
C THR A 6 -14.21 6.33 -13.86
N ILE A 7 -15.00 5.37 -14.39
CA ILE A 7 -14.49 4.37 -15.36
C ILE A 7 -14.15 5.02 -16.69
N GLU A 8 -15.03 5.89 -17.22
CA GLU A 8 -14.78 6.63 -18.46
C GLU A 8 -13.49 7.44 -18.40
N ALA A 9 -13.29 8.21 -17.31
CA ALA A 9 -12.11 9.01 -17.10
C ALA A 9 -10.84 8.15 -16.94
N GLY A 10 -10.93 7.06 -16.16
CA GLY A 10 -9.78 6.19 -15.86
C GLY A 10 -9.30 5.38 -17.04
N LEU A 11 -10.20 4.96 -17.92
CA LEU A 11 -9.88 4.09 -19.07
C LEU A 11 -9.94 4.81 -20.42
N GLN A 12 -10.29 6.10 -20.43
CA GLN A 12 -10.46 6.90 -21.65
C GLN A 12 -11.43 6.27 -22.65
N VAL A 13 -12.59 5.83 -22.16
CA VAL A 13 -13.70 5.26 -22.92
C VAL A 13 -14.96 6.10 -22.73
N SER A 14 -15.94 5.94 -23.61
CA SER A 14 -17.28 6.48 -23.44
C SER A 14 -18.27 5.34 -23.20
N ILE A 15 -19.11 5.47 -22.17
CA ILE A 15 -20.07 4.42 -21.78
C ILE A 15 -21.48 4.98 -21.89
N ALA A 16 -22.23 4.49 -22.87
CA ALA A 16 -23.64 4.80 -23.02
C ALA A 16 -24.50 3.67 -22.43
N HIS A 17 -25.45 4.03 -21.58
CA HIS A 17 -26.40 3.11 -20.96
C HIS A 17 -27.83 3.33 -21.52
N ARG A 18 -28.43 2.28 -22.05
CA ARG A 18 -29.81 2.31 -22.55
C ARG A 18 -30.49 0.94 -22.37
N HIS A 19 -31.64 0.90 -21.71
CA HIS A 19 -32.44 -0.32 -21.53
C HIS A 19 -31.63 -1.55 -21.11
N GLU A 20 -30.93 -1.47 -19.97
CA GLU A 20 -30.09 -2.55 -19.41
C GLU A 20 -28.88 -2.97 -20.28
N GLN A 21 -28.58 -2.23 -21.33
CA GLN A 21 -27.44 -2.46 -22.17
C GLN A 21 -26.42 -1.35 -22.02
N PHE A 22 -25.15 -1.75 -21.88
CA PHE A 22 -24.01 -0.85 -21.88
C PHE A 22 -23.32 -0.92 -23.23
N ARG A 23 -23.10 0.24 -23.84
CA ARG A 23 -22.26 0.38 -25.02
C ARG A 23 -21.00 1.09 -24.62
N ILE A 24 -19.84 0.48 -24.91
CA ILE A 24 -18.53 1.01 -24.59
C ILE A 24 -17.81 1.35 -25.90
N ASP A 25 -17.49 2.63 -26.09
CA ASP A 25 -16.77 3.15 -27.23
C ASP A 25 -15.37 3.64 -26.79
N GLY A 26 -14.29 3.15 -27.44
CA GLY A 26 -12.91 3.50 -27.10
C GLY A 26 -11.87 2.60 -27.77
N ALA A 27 -10.60 2.76 -27.40
CA ALA A 27 -9.56 1.85 -27.86
C ALA A 27 -9.85 0.41 -27.40
N ARG A 28 -9.61 -0.58 -28.27
CA ARG A 28 -9.97 -1.98 -28.04
C ARG A 28 -9.59 -2.50 -26.64
N LYS A 29 -8.33 -2.30 -26.23
CA LYS A 29 -7.86 -2.73 -24.91
C LYS A 29 -8.58 -2.02 -23.76
N SER A 30 -8.82 -0.71 -23.89
CA SER A 30 -9.57 0.08 -22.89
C SER A 30 -11.02 -0.35 -22.81
N ALA A 31 -11.66 -0.63 -23.94
CA ALA A 31 -13.04 -1.08 -23.99
C ALA A 31 -13.20 -2.49 -23.38
N GLU A 32 -12.31 -3.42 -23.71
CA GLU A 32 -12.29 -4.78 -23.12
C GLU A 32 -12.10 -4.70 -21.60
N ARG A 33 -11.21 -3.84 -21.13
CA ARG A 33 -10.98 -3.61 -19.69
C ARG A 33 -12.18 -2.97 -19.00
N ALA A 34 -12.81 -1.98 -19.64
CA ALA A 34 -14.02 -1.36 -19.09
C ALA A 34 -15.17 -2.36 -18.99
N LEU A 35 -15.30 -3.29 -19.94
CA LEU A 35 -16.26 -4.37 -19.90
C LEU A 35 -16.02 -5.28 -18.68
N THR A 36 -14.79 -5.71 -18.46
CA THR A 36 -14.42 -6.56 -17.31
C THR A 36 -14.75 -5.86 -15.99
N VAL A 37 -14.39 -4.58 -15.85
CA VAL A 37 -14.70 -3.79 -14.65
C VAL A 37 -16.22 -3.67 -14.44
N LEU A 38 -17.00 -3.39 -15.50
CA LEU A 38 -18.46 -3.30 -15.41
C LEU A 38 -19.12 -4.62 -15.02
N GLN A 39 -18.65 -5.74 -15.56
CA GLN A 39 -19.15 -7.06 -15.21
C GLN A 39 -18.86 -7.38 -13.73
N ALA A 40 -17.66 -7.14 -13.26
CA ALA A 40 -17.29 -7.33 -11.85
C ALA A 40 -18.09 -6.42 -10.91
N LEU A 41 -18.36 -5.17 -11.30
CA LEU A 41 -19.22 -4.26 -10.52
C LEU A 41 -20.67 -4.70 -10.53
N TYR A 42 -21.15 -5.30 -11.63
CA TYR A 42 -22.51 -5.83 -11.71
C TYR A 42 -22.72 -7.00 -10.74
N GLU A 43 -21.76 -7.89 -10.62
CA GLU A 43 -21.77 -8.99 -9.64
C GLU A 43 -21.79 -8.50 -8.18
N LEU A 44 -21.24 -7.30 -7.92
CA LEU A 44 -21.23 -6.66 -6.60
C LEU A 44 -22.44 -5.74 -6.34
N ALA A 45 -23.35 -5.56 -7.31
CA ALA A 45 -24.41 -4.57 -7.26
C ALA A 45 -25.51 -4.84 -6.22
N ASP A 46 -25.51 -6.00 -5.58
CA ASP A 46 -26.42 -6.34 -4.46
C ASP A 46 -26.18 -5.45 -3.22
N ARG A 47 -25.06 -4.73 -3.19
CA ARG A 47 -24.66 -3.81 -2.10
C ARG A 47 -24.24 -2.45 -2.68
N PRO A 48 -24.30 -1.36 -1.87
CA PRO A 48 -23.75 -0.07 -2.28
C PRO A 48 -22.26 -0.19 -2.60
N ILE A 49 -21.89 0.08 -3.84
CA ILE A 49 -20.50 0.06 -4.29
C ILE A 49 -19.84 1.38 -3.88
N ARG A 50 -18.68 1.31 -3.23
CA ARG A 50 -17.91 2.49 -2.84
C ARG A 50 -17.00 2.95 -3.99
N THR A 51 -16.74 4.25 -4.07
CA THR A 51 -15.88 4.83 -5.11
C THR A 51 -14.45 4.28 -5.06
N GLU A 52 -13.93 3.99 -3.84
CA GLU A 52 -12.61 3.36 -3.66
C GLU A 52 -12.54 1.96 -4.29
N THR A 53 -13.66 1.22 -4.28
CA THR A 53 -13.77 -0.08 -4.92
C THR A 53 -13.58 0.02 -6.43
N VAL A 54 -14.24 1.00 -7.06
CA VAL A 54 -14.09 1.28 -8.49
C VAL A 54 -12.66 1.70 -8.83
N GLN A 55 -12.07 2.57 -8.03
CA GLN A 55 -10.67 3.02 -8.22
C GLN A 55 -9.68 1.85 -8.11
N LEU A 56 -9.87 0.94 -7.16
CA LEU A 56 -9.06 -0.27 -7.01
C LEU A 56 -9.13 -1.19 -8.24
N MET A 57 -10.33 -1.39 -8.79
CA MET A 57 -10.52 -2.18 -10.01
C MET A 57 -9.88 -1.51 -11.23
N LEU A 58 -9.91 -0.18 -11.29
CA LEU A 58 -9.26 0.58 -12.36
C LEU A 58 -7.72 0.58 -12.23
N ALA A 59 -7.18 0.56 -11.03
CA ALA A 59 -5.75 0.50 -10.79
C ALA A 59 -5.16 -0.91 -10.99
N GLY A 60 -5.97 -1.97 -10.78
CA GLY A 60 -5.62 -3.36 -11.05
C GLY A 60 -5.94 -3.77 -12.49
N ASP A 61 -5.74 -5.03 -12.85
CA ASP A 61 -6.05 -5.57 -14.19
C ASP A 61 -7.53 -5.87 -14.43
N GLY A 62 -8.44 -5.29 -13.60
CA GLY A 62 -9.89 -5.51 -13.72
C GLY A 62 -10.36 -6.83 -13.10
N GLU A 63 -9.52 -7.49 -12.32
CA GLU A 63 -9.90 -8.72 -11.62
C GLU A 63 -11.00 -8.47 -10.59
N PRO A 64 -11.99 -9.40 -10.47
CA PRO A 64 -13.07 -9.29 -9.51
C PRO A 64 -12.52 -9.15 -8.09
N LEU A 65 -13.15 -8.30 -7.28
CA LEU A 65 -12.87 -8.25 -5.85
C LEU A 65 -13.23 -9.61 -5.26
N ALA A 66 -12.30 -10.28 -4.65
CA ALA A 66 -12.56 -11.54 -3.98
C ALA A 66 -13.47 -11.29 -2.78
N GLU A 67 -14.76 -11.65 -2.89
CA GLU A 67 -15.70 -11.58 -1.76
C GLU A 67 -15.31 -12.54 -0.63
N ASP A 68 -14.61 -13.61 -0.98
CA ASP A 68 -13.98 -14.57 -0.07
C ASP A 68 -12.70 -15.13 -0.73
N ALA A 69 -11.65 -14.30 -0.80
CA ALA A 69 -10.31 -14.88 -0.89
C ALA A 69 -10.11 -15.61 0.44
N GLY A 70 -10.68 -16.82 0.48
CA GLY A 70 -10.86 -17.65 1.67
C GLY A 70 -9.57 -17.72 2.46
N GLY A 71 -9.64 -17.13 3.61
CA GLY A 71 -9.06 -17.78 4.79
C GLY A 71 -7.61 -17.67 4.95
N ALA A 72 -6.72 -16.87 4.61
CA ALA A 72 -5.37 -17.04 5.08
C ALA A 72 -4.78 -15.90 5.93
N HIS A 73 -5.07 -14.64 5.68
CA HIS A 73 -4.43 -13.60 6.49
C HIS A 73 -5.43 -12.53 6.97
N ARG A 74 -6.05 -12.81 8.11
CA ARG A 74 -6.81 -11.85 8.89
C ARG A 74 -5.82 -11.07 9.75
N LEU A 75 -5.54 -9.83 9.38
CA LEU A 75 -4.64 -8.96 10.13
C LEU A 75 -5.36 -8.32 11.32
N VAL A 76 -4.75 -8.42 12.48
CA VAL A 76 -5.26 -7.81 13.72
C VAL A 76 -4.89 -6.34 13.75
N THR A 77 -5.84 -5.47 13.46
CA THR A 77 -5.65 -4.02 13.50
C THR A 77 -6.79 -3.37 14.29
N ARG A 78 -6.66 -2.09 14.66
CA ARG A 78 -7.74 -1.32 15.32
C ARG A 78 -9.03 -1.28 14.49
N ARG A 79 -8.94 -1.33 13.17
CA ARG A 79 -10.11 -1.35 12.26
C ARG A 79 -10.84 -2.69 12.22
N GLY A 80 -10.43 -3.64 13.04
CA GLY A 80 -10.93 -5.01 12.99
C GLY A 80 -10.19 -5.82 11.94
N ASP A 81 -10.91 -6.74 11.31
CA ASP A 81 -10.31 -7.64 10.36
C ASP A 81 -10.02 -6.96 9.02
N LEU A 82 -8.79 -6.56 8.82
CA LEU A 82 -8.34 -6.12 7.52
C LEU A 82 -8.16 -7.34 6.63
N LYS A 83 -8.87 -7.35 5.51
CA LYS A 83 -8.79 -8.41 4.49
C LYS A 83 -8.27 -7.85 3.17
N ALA A 84 -7.59 -8.70 2.40
CA ALA A 84 -7.32 -8.41 1.00
C ALA A 84 -8.63 -8.16 0.24
N ARG A 85 -8.62 -7.17 -0.65
CA ARG A 85 -9.77 -6.81 -1.49
C ARG A 85 -9.64 -7.34 -2.91
N THR A 86 -8.42 -7.74 -3.30
CA THR A 86 -8.12 -8.29 -4.62
C THR A 86 -7.27 -9.55 -4.49
N PRO A 87 -7.27 -10.47 -5.46
CA PRO A 87 -6.40 -11.65 -5.47
C PRO A 87 -4.93 -11.28 -5.33
N ASN A 88 -4.46 -10.24 -6.03
CA ASN A 88 -3.08 -9.76 -5.94
C ASN A 88 -2.71 -9.24 -4.55
N GLN A 89 -3.64 -8.58 -3.85
CA GLN A 89 -3.44 -8.21 -2.45
C GLN A 89 -3.34 -9.43 -1.55
N SER A 90 -4.13 -10.48 -1.79
CA SER A 90 -4.07 -11.73 -1.04
C SER A 90 -2.70 -12.39 -1.19
N VAL A 91 -2.21 -12.52 -2.42
CA VAL A 91 -0.87 -13.05 -2.72
C VAL A 91 0.22 -12.21 -2.06
N TYR A 92 0.08 -10.87 -2.09
CA TYR A 92 1.04 -9.97 -1.44
C TYR A 92 1.10 -10.16 0.08
N LEU A 93 -0.06 -10.27 0.75
CA LEU A 93 -0.12 -10.55 2.19
C LEU A 93 0.48 -11.92 2.54
N GLU A 94 0.20 -12.93 1.71
CA GLU A 94 0.76 -14.28 1.86
C GLU A 94 2.29 -14.26 1.73
N HIS A 95 2.83 -13.58 0.71
CA HIS A 95 4.27 -13.46 0.54
C HIS A 95 4.95 -12.74 1.70
N ILE A 96 4.34 -11.67 2.24
CA ILE A 96 4.87 -10.99 3.43
C ILE A 96 4.92 -11.93 4.63
N ALA A 97 3.92 -12.81 4.79
CA ALA A 97 3.86 -13.72 5.92
C ALA A 97 4.82 -14.91 5.80
N GLN A 98 5.20 -15.30 4.58
CA GLN A 98 5.98 -16.54 4.32
C GLN A 98 7.45 -16.29 3.99
N HIS A 99 7.84 -15.05 3.67
CA HIS A 99 9.19 -14.74 3.20
C HIS A 99 9.84 -13.65 4.05
N ASP A 100 11.14 -13.80 4.26
CA ASP A 100 11.95 -12.79 4.98
C ASP A 100 12.02 -11.46 4.23
N ILE A 101 11.98 -11.48 2.89
CA ILE A 101 12.01 -10.30 2.04
C ILE A 101 10.93 -10.40 0.96
N THR A 102 10.08 -9.39 0.89
CA THR A 102 9.02 -9.29 -0.12
C THR A 102 9.11 -7.98 -0.88
N PHE A 103 9.02 -8.04 -2.20
CA PHE A 103 8.97 -6.86 -3.07
C PHE A 103 7.54 -6.63 -3.56
N GLY A 104 6.93 -5.52 -3.14
CA GLY A 104 5.61 -5.09 -3.59
C GLY A 104 5.71 -4.20 -4.84
N ILE A 105 5.55 -4.76 -6.03
CA ILE A 105 5.61 -4.03 -7.31
C ILE A 105 4.19 -3.88 -7.86
N GLY A 106 3.82 -2.68 -8.28
CA GLY A 106 2.51 -2.43 -8.87
C GLY A 106 2.15 -0.94 -8.94
N PRO A 107 1.04 -0.58 -9.61
CA PRO A 107 0.59 0.79 -9.78
C PRO A 107 0.35 1.53 -8.45
N ALA A 108 0.34 2.87 -8.52
CA ALA A 108 -0.07 3.70 -7.38
C ALA A 108 -1.54 3.43 -7.01
N GLY A 109 -1.89 3.64 -5.73
CA GLY A 109 -3.27 3.48 -5.25
C GLY A 109 -3.74 2.03 -5.01
N THR A 110 -2.91 1.01 -5.26
CA THR A 110 -3.26 -0.41 -5.04
C THR A 110 -3.12 -0.87 -3.59
N GLY A 111 -2.73 0.01 -2.66
CA GLY A 111 -2.66 -0.25 -1.23
C GLY A 111 -1.37 -0.93 -0.74
N LYS A 112 -0.31 -0.99 -1.55
CA LYS A 112 0.95 -1.67 -1.19
C LYS A 112 1.50 -1.22 0.16
N THR A 113 1.74 0.07 0.32
CA THR A 113 2.28 0.66 1.56
C THR A 113 1.34 0.42 2.74
N TYR A 114 0.05 0.65 2.56
CA TYR A 114 -0.95 0.48 3.60
C TYR A 114 -1.02 -0.98 4.10
N LEU A 115 -1.02 -1.96 3.20
CA LEU A 115 -1.05 -3.38 3.54
C LEU A 115 0.26 -3.83 4.20
N ALA A 116 1.41 -3.34 3.74
CA ALA A 116 2.69 -3.62 4.40
C ALA A 116 2.72 -3.08 5.83
N VAL A 117 2.24 -1.85 6.06
CA VAL A 117 2.14 -1.27 7.41
C VAL A 117 1.14 -2.06 8.26
N ALA A 118 0.04 -2.53 7.69
CA ALA A 118 -0.92 -3.37 8.41
C ALA A 118 -0.32 -4.72 8.83
N CYS A 119 0.48 -5.37 7.98
CA CYS A 119 1.24 -6.56 8.35
C CYS A 119 2.25 -6.29 9.46
N ALA A 120 2.94 -5.14 9.41
CA ALA A 120 3.88 -4.76 10.45
C ALA A 120 3.21 -4.54 11.80
N VAL A 121 2.04 -3.89 11.80
CA VAL A 121 1.21 -3.68 13.01
C VAL A 121 0.74 -5.02 13.57
N ASP A 122 0.23 -5.92 12.74
CA ASP A 122 -0.18 -7.27 13.16
C ASP A 122 1.00 -8.07 13.75
N ALA A 123 2.17 -8.01 13.10
CA ALA A 123 3.38 -8.66 13.57
C ALA A 123 3.84 -8.13 14.95
N LEU A 124 3.74 -6.82 15.17
CA LEU A 124 4.05 -6.19 16.46
C LEU A 124 3.03 -6.60 17.55
N GLU A 125 1.74 -6.59 17.23
CA GLU A 125 0.66 -6.99 18.16
C GLU A 125 0.78 -8.48 18.54
N ARG A 126 1.16 -9.34 17.61
CA ARG A 126 1.43 -10.76 17.86
C ARG A 126 2.78 -11.03 18.53
N GLN A 127 3.58 -9.99 18.74
CA GLN A 127 4.94 -10.10 19.30
C GLN A 127 5.89 -10.98 18.48
N SER A 128 5.62 -11.18 17.19
CA SER A 128 6.53 -11.86 16.28
C SER A 128 7.76 -11.01 15.95
N VAL A 129 7.63 -9.68 16.08
CA VAL A 129 8.73 -8.73 16.03
C VAL A 129 8.69 -7.81 17.26
N GLN A 130 9.83 -7.22 17.60
CA GLN A 130 9.94 -6.31 18.76
C GLN A 130 9.69 -4.86 18.37
N ARG A 131 9.88 -4.50 17.09
CA ARG A 131 9.74 -3.13 16.58
C ARG A 131 9.39 -3.09 15.10
N ILE A 132 8.85 -1.96 14.70
CA ILE A 132 8.59 -1.60 13.30
C ILE A 132 9.56 -0.50 12.91
N VAL A 133 10.23 -0.62 11.77
CA VAL A 133 11.11 0.39 11.20
C VAL A 133 10.60 0.75 9.80
N LEU A 134 10.09 1.96 9.67
CA LEU A 134 9.61 2.49 8.39
C LEU A 134 10.65 3.44 7.83
N THR A 135 11.07 3.20 6.61
CA THR A 135 12.07 4.04 5.96
C THR A 135 11.68 4.35 4.53
N ARG A 136 12.14 5.50 4.05
CA ARG A 136 11.91 5.97 2.69
C ARG A 136 13.15 6.73 2.20
N PRO A 137 13.51 6.67 0.92
CA PRO A 137 14.52 7.58 0.37
C PRO A 137 14.13 9.04 0.61
N ALA A 138 15.09 9.86 0.99
CA ALA A 138 14.85 11.26 1.34
C ALA A 138 14.52 12.16 0.14
N VAL A 139 14.71 11.68 -1.08
CA VAL A 139 14.45 12.42 -2.34
C VAL A 139 13.69 11.53 -3.30
N GLU A 140 12.66 12.08 -3.92
CA GLU A 140 12.03 11.48 -5.10
C GLU A 140 12.84 11.82 -6.36
N ALA A 141 12.64 11.02 -7.42
CA ALA A 141 13.40 11.16 -8.66
C ALA A 141 13.27 12.58 -9.24
N GLY A 142 14.38 13.33 -9.25
CA GLY A 142 14.44 14.69 -9.79
C GLY A 142 14.35 15.83 -8.78
N GLU A 143 14.04 15.57 -7.52
CA GLU A 143 13.99 16.60 -6.48
C GLU A 143 15.33 16.78 -5.75
N ARG A 144 15.63 18.02 -5.37
CA ARG A 144 16.81 18.38 -4.57
C ARG A 144 16.35 18.94 -3.22
N LEU A 145 16.68 18.25 -2.13
CA LEU A 145 16.38 18.68 -0.75
C LEU A 145 16.89 20.10 -0.42
N GLY A 146 17.83 20.63 -1.20
CA GLY A 146 18.43 21.94 -0.98
C GLY A 146 17.46 23.13 -1.05
N PHE A 147 16.29 22.97 -1.66
CA PHE A 147 15.30 24.06 -1.82
C PHE A 147 14.26 24.16 -0.70
N LEU A 148 14.18 23.17 0.17
CA LEU A 148 13.23 23.22 1.30
C LEU A 148 13.86 23.95 2.50
N PRO A 149 13.14 24.85 3.18
CA PRO A 149 13.61 25.51 4.40
C PRO A 149 13.62 24.50 5.57
N GLY A 150 14.55 24.70 6.52
CA GLY A 150 14.65 23.91 7.73
C GLY A 150 15.86 22.94 7.76
N ASP A 151 16.00 22.23 8.88
CA ASP A 151 16.99 21.16 9.04
C ASP A 151 16.61 19.90 8.23
N LEU A 152 17.48 18.90 8.20
CA LEU A 152 17.28 17.69 7.42
C LEU A 152 16.01 16.94 7.83
N THR A 153 15.70 16.91 9.11
CA THR A 153 14.52 16.23 9.67
C THR A 153 13.24 16.92 9.22
N GLN A 154 13.18 18.26 9.33
CA GLN A 154 12.03 19.05 8.87
C GLN A 154 11.81 18.97 7.36
N LYS A 155 12.87 18.84 6.58
CA LYS A 155 12.79 18.70 5.11
C LYS A 155 12.26 17.35 4.68
N VAL A 156 12.48 16.31 5.46
CA VAL A 156 12.08 14.94 5.13
C VAL A 156 10.68 14.60 5.66
N ASP A 157 10.20 15.30 6.70
CA ASP A 157 8.91 15.04 7.35
C ASP A 157 7.71 14.97 6.36
N PRO A 158 7.56 15.86 5.36
CA PRO A 158 6.47 15.76 4.38
C PRO A 158 6.45 14.44 3.60
N TYR A 159 7.61 13.86 3.32
CA TYR A 159 7.71 12.60 2.57
C TYR A 159 7.36 11.39 3.42
N LEU A 160 7.39 11.51 4.75
CA LEU A 160 7.05 10.44 5.69
C LEU A 160 5.56 10.46 6.10
N ARG A 161 4.82 11.52 5.79
CA ARG A 161 3.39 11.67 6.15
C ARG A 161 2.52 10.48 5.77
N PRO A 162 2.62 9.89 4.56
CA PRO A 162 1.79 8.74 4.21
C PRO A 162 1.98 7.54 5.13
N LEU A 163 3.18 7.37 5.69
CA LEU A 163 3.48 6.31 6.67
C LEU A 163 2.84 6.61 8.02
N TYR A 164 2.90 7.87 8.48
CA TYR A 164 2.20 8.30 9.70
C TYR A 164 0.69 8.13 9.57
N ASP A 165 0.11 8.54 8.44
CA ASP A 165 -1.33 8.44 8.19
C ASP A 165 -1.80 6.99 8.26
N ALA A 166 -1.06 6.07 7.64
CA ALA A 166 -1.35 4.64 7.70
C ALA A 166 -1.27 4.10 9.13
N LEU A 167 -0.25 4.50 9.90
CA LEU A 167 -0.11 4.07 11.30
C LEU A 167 -1.24 4.61 12.18
N TYR A 168 -1.58 5.89 12.07
CA TYR A 168 -2.67 6.48 12.83
C TYR A 168 -4.01 5.82 12.53
N ASP A 169 -4.23 5.48 11.28
CA ASP A 169 -5.43 4.77 10.85
C ASP A 169 -5.51 3.35 11.43
N LEU A 170 -4.40 2.61 11.42
CA LEU A 170 -4.33 1.20 11.82
C LEU A 170 -4.19 0.99 13.33
N MET A 171 -3.50 1.87 14.04
CA MET A 171 -3.21 1.75 15.47
C MET A 171 -3.96 2.80 16.33
N GLY A 172 -4.21 3.99 15.78
CA GLY A 172 -4.71 5.15 16.50
C GLY A 172 -3.59 5.97 17.15
N PHE A 173 -3.86 7.27 17.37
CA PHE A 173 -2.87 8.25 17.83
C PHE A 173 -2.18 7.86 19.13
N ASP A 174 -2.94 7.47 20.16
CA ASP A 174 -2.39 7.15 21.48
C ASP A 174 -1.43 5.95 21.45
N ARG A 175 -1.75 4.93 20.65
CA ARG A 175 -0.92 3.73 20.53
C ARG A 175 0.35 4.03 19.73
N VAL A 176 0.25 4.81 18.66
CA VAL A 176 1.39 5.26 17.87
C VAL A 176 2.34 6.07 18.75
N ALA A 177 1.84 7.04 19.53
CA ALA A 177 2.65 7.83 20.46
C ALA A 177 3.40 6.94 21.46
N LYS A 178 2.71 6.01 22.11
CA LYS A 178 3.30 5.05 23.05
C LYS A 178 4.33 4.13 22.39
N ALA A 179 4.10 3.73 21.14
CA ALA A 179 5.04 2.88 20.41
C ALA A 179 6.34 3.62 20.08
N PHE A 180 6.26 4.92 19.74
CA PHE A 180 7.45 5.78 19.59
C PHE A 180 8.21 5.95 20.91
N GLU A 181 7.52 6.25 22.02
CA GLU A 181 8.14 6.40 23.34
C GLU A 181 8.87 5.12 23.78
N ARG A 182 8.35 3.95 23.42
CA ARG A 182 8.95 2.65 23.74
C ARG A 182 9.99 2.16 22.74
N ALA A 183 10.32 2.99 21.74
CA ALA A 183 11.18 2.61 20.63
C ALA A 183 10.72 1.35 19.85
N GLN A 184 9.42 1.04 19.93
CA GLN A 184 8.79 -0.03 19.16
C GLN A 184 8.40 0.41 17.75
N LEU A 185 8.41 1.71 17.49
CA LEU A 185 8.13 2.30 16.20
C LEU A 185 9.17 3.35 15.89
N GLU A 186 9.74 3.27 14.70
CA GLU A 186 10.70 4.24 14.17
C GLU A 186 10.33 4.58 12.73
N ILE A 187 10.33 5.86 12.41
CA ILE A 187 10.21 6.36 11.03
C ILE A 187 11.41 7.24 10.76
N ALA A 188 12.22 6.89 9.76
CA ALA A 188 13.44 7.61 9.47
C ALA A 188 13.82 7.54 7.97
N PRO A 189 14.53 8.54 7.45
CA PRO A 189 15.11 8.47 6.11
C PRO A 189 16.04 7.28 5.95
N LEU A 190 16.09 6.73 4.73
CA LEU A 190 16.96 5.60 4.40
C LEU A 190 18.43 5.84 4.76
N ALA A 191 18.93 7.07 4.63
CA ALA A 191 20.30 7.43 4.97
C ALA A 191 20.65 7.14 6.43
N PHE A 192 19.67 7.17 7.35
CA PHE A 192 19.88 6.93 8.78
C PHE A 192 19.97 5.43 9.13
N MET A 193 19.75 4.55 8.16
CA MET A 193 19.93 3.10 8.31
C MET A 193 21.38 2.67 8.19
N ARG A 194 22.26 3.55 7.69
CA ARG A 194 23.68 3.22 7.49
C ARG A 194 24.38 2.87 8.80
N GLY A 195 25.16 1.77 8.82
CA GLY A 195 25.91 1.32 10.00
C GLY A 195 25.07 0.63 11.07
N ARG A 196 23.79 0.44 10.85
CA ARG A 196 22.88 -0.22 11.81
C ARG A 196 22.72 -1.71 11.51
N THR A 197 22.25 -2.46 12.49
CA THR A 197 21.72 -3.82 12.34
C THR A 197 20.31 -3.83 12.91
N LEU A 198 19.34 -4.18 12.07
CA LEU A 198 17.92 -4.16 12.41
C LEU A 198 17.48 -5.58 12.79
N ASN A 199 17.66 -5.95 14.06
CA ASN A 199 17.24 -7.25 14.57
C ASN A 199 15.80 -7.20 15.10
N HIS A 200 15.08 -8.32 14.97
CA HIS A 200 13.72 -8.53 15.47
C HIS A 200 12.77 -7.40 15.07
N ALA A 201 12.89 -6.95 13.82
CA ALA A 201 12.19 -5.78 13.31
C ALA A 201 11.40 -6.12 12.05
N PHE A 202 10.18 -5.62 11.96
CA PHE A 202 9.49 -5.53 10.68
C PHE A 202 9.96 -4.25 9.98
N VAL A 203 10.66 -4.40 8.87
CA VAL A 203 11.31 -3.26 8.18
C VAL A 203 10.61 -3.00 6.85
N ILE A 204 10.17 -1.76 6.63
CA ILE A 204 9.55 -1.35 5.37
C ILE A 204 10.40 -0.27 4.73
N LEU A 205 10.82 -0.51 3.48
CA LEU A 205 11.38 0.50 2.60
C LEU A 205 10.30 0.91 1.59
N ASP A 206 9.65 2.03 1.87
CA ASP A 206 8.66 2.60 0.97
C ASP A 206 9.32 3.39 -0.16
N GLU A 207 8.67 3.47 -1.34
CA GLU A 207 9.19 4.12 -2.56
C GLU A 207 10.60 3.64 -2.96
N ALA A 208 10.83 2.34 -2.81
CA ALA A 208 12.13 1.70 -3.05
C ALA A 208 12.70 1.92 -4.46
N GLN A 209 11.85 2.22 -5.45
CA GLN A 209 12.28 2.56 -6.82
C GLN A 209 13.12 3.85 -6.89
N ASN A 210 13.04 4.69 -5.85
CA ASN A 210 13.83 5.93 -5.78
C ASN A 210 15.22 5.71 -5.15
N THR A 211 15.62 4.46 -4.87
CA THR A 211 16.96 4.12 -4.38
C THR A 211 17.94 3.89 -5.52
N THR A 212 19.21 4.23 -5.27
CA THR A 212 20.30 3.73 -6.11
C THR A 212 20.62 2.26 -5.77
N PRO A 213 21.31 1.51 -6.65
CA PRO A 213 21.76 0.15 -6.35
C PRO A 213 22.61 0.08 -5.06
N GLU A 214 23.46 1.08 -4.79
CA GLU A 214 24.27 1.15 -3.59
C GLU A 214 23.43 1.37 -2.33
N GLN A 215 22.40 2.21 -2.41
CA GLN A 215 21.45 2.43 -1.32
C GLN A 215 20.63 1.17 -1.04
N MET A 216 20.15 0.49 -2.07
CA MET A 216 19.44 -0.78 -1.91
C MET A 216 20.34 -1.85 -1.29
N LYS A 217 21.57 -2.00 -1.78
CA LYS A 217 22.57 -2.90 -1.19
C LYS A 217 22.84 -2.56 0.27
N MET A 218 23.04 -1.29 0.57
CA MET A 218 23.22 -0.80 1.94
C MET A 218 22.03 -1.20 2.81
N PHE A 219 20.81 -0.97 2.37
CA PHE A 219 19.59 -1.28 3.11
C PHE A 219 19.44 -2.78 3.38
N LEU A 220 19.52 -3.63 2.35
CA LEU A 220 19.37 -5.07 2.49
C LEU A 220 20.39 -5.69 3.46
N THR A 221 21.59 -5.13 3.52
CA THR A 221 22.62 -5.57 4.48
C THR A 221 22.40 -5.07 5.92
N ARG A 222 21.33 -4.29 6.19
CA ARG A 222 20.93 -3.88 7.55
C ARG A 222 19.95 -4.85 8.19
N ILE A 223 19.25 -5.65 7.39
CA ILE A 223 18.31 -6.65 7.88
C ILE A 223 19.09 -7.66 8.71
N GLY A 224 18.70 -7.79 9.96
CA GLY A 224 19.36 -8.63 10.94
C GLY A 224 18.53 -9.86 11.30
N PHE A 225 18.93 -10.52 12.36
CA PHE A 225 18.31 -11.73 12.84
C PHE A 225 16.85 -11.48 13.27
N GLY A 226 15.94 -12.36 12.84
CA GLY A 226 14.51 -12.31 13.22
C GLY A 226 13.75 -11.13 12.62
N SER A 227 14.20 -10.61 11.46
CA SER A 227 13.56 -9.48 10.78
C SER A 227 13.10 -9.90 9.40
#